data_dd5670df7bbfc687c4d59e5360ce6b61
#
_entry.id   dd5670df7bbfc687c4d59e5360ce6b61
#
_cell.length_a   1.000
_cell.length_b   1.000
_cell.length_c   1.000
_cell.angle_alpha   90.00
_cell.angle_beta   90.00
_cell.angle_gamma   90.00
#
_symmetry.space_group_name_H-M   'P 1'
#
loop_
_entity.id
_entity.type
_entity.pdbx_description
1 polymer ?
#
loop_
_entity_poly.entity_id
_entity_poly.type
_entity_poly.pdbx_seq_one_letter_code
_entity_poly.pdbx_strand_id
1 'polypeptide(L)'
;AYKIVLFSPETMEYAALEDSSKTFTIRNANTLAYAVDGGQGTVTAKMDNKDIMSGGEIAYGKPVIFSIVSNANYRLGAIKQGSSDVDISKIKGTYANGNTSYTYTTPSLTSGDSYTFAFVSKDTVRFVANNLVQTVGSIKPVTVTSAVEDIKIEYQLSGTAWVTTLPSTLAVGSYKARLSRAEDLTYRSLSDTVTLVVE
;
A
#
# COMPACT_ATOMS: atom_id res chain seq x y z
N ALA A 1 16.82 -17.24 -34.61
CA ALA A 1 17.02 -16.04 -35.47
C ALA A 1 16.53 -16.39 -36.89
N TYR A 2 15.89 -15.45 -37.51
CA TYR A 2 15.42 -15.54 -38.88
C TYR A 2 16.18 -14.56 -39.74
N LYS A 3 16.37 -14.89 -41.01
CA LYS A 3 17.08 -14.03 -41.95
C LYS A 3 16.08 -13.53 -42.98
N ILE A 4 16.09 -12.23 -43.23
CA ILE A 4 15.41 -11.61 -44.36
C ILE A 4 16.44 -11.51 -45.49
N VAL A 5 16.09 -12.05 -46.65
CA VAL A 5 16.85 -11.84 -47.84
C VAL A 5 16.10 -10.88 -48.75
N LEU A 6 16.70 -9.77 -49.07
CA LEU A 6 16.18 -8.82 -50.02
C LEU A 6 16.61 -9.32 -51.41
N PHE A 7 15.64 -9.66 -52.22
CA PHE A 7 15.86 -10.17 -53.56
C PHE A 7 15.24 -9.24 -54.61
N SER A 8 16.03 -8.84 -55.54
CA SER A 8 15.57 -8.17 -56.77
C SER A 8 16.00 -9.03 -57.97
N PRO A 9 15.07 -9.51 -58.77
CA PRO A 9 15.42 -10.31 -59.96
C PRO A 9 16.20 -9.49 -60.95
N GLU A 10 17.08 -10.15 -61.74
CA GLU A 10 17.79 -9.54 -62.82
C GLU A 10 16.81 -9.05 -63.89
N THR A 11 17.05 -7.87 -64.41
CA THR A 11 16.34 -7.29 -65.53
C THR A 11 17.33 -6.94 -66.64
N MET A 12 16.84 -6.50 -67.79
CA MET A 12 17.72 -6.10 -68.89
C MET A 12 18.60 -4.89 -68.52
N GLU A 13 18.27 -4.12 -67.50
CA GLU A 13 19.01 -2.91 -67.11
C GLU A 13 19.78 -3.07 -65.79
N TYR A 14 19.42 -4.03 -64.95
CA TYR A 14 19.99 -4.17 -63.62
C TYR A 14 20.33 -5.66 -63.33
N ALA A 15 21.49 -5.87 -62.72
CA ALA A 15 21.88 -7.20 -62.20
C ALA A 15 21.01 -7.60 -61.03
N ALA A 16 20.82 -8.90 -60.81
CA ALA A 16 20.15 -9.41 -59.66
C ALA A 16 20.87 -9.01 -58.36
N LEU A 17 20.12 -8.53 -57.40
CA LEU A 17 20.62 -8.17 -56.08
C LEU A 17 20.09 -9.13 -55.04
N GLU A 18 21.01 -9.68 -54.24
CA GLU A 18 20.68 -10.40 -53.00
C GLU A 18 21.46 -9.80 -51.86
N ASP A 19 20.76 -9.30 -50.84
CA ASP A 19 21.36 -8.82 -49.59
C ASP A 19 20.88 -9.75 -48.43
N SER A 20 21.79 -10.53 -47.92
CA SER A 20 21.57 -11.41 -46.80
C SER A 20 22.26 -10.92 -45.53
N SER A 21 22.81 -9.72 -45.51
CA SER A 21 23.56 -9.16 -44.40
C SER A 21 22.68 -8.80 -43.20
N LYS A 22 21.38 -8.58 -43.43
CA LYS A 22 20.44 -8.19 -42.37
C LYS A 22 19.77 -9.40 -41.76
N THR A 23 19.78 -9.43 -40.47
CA THR A 23 19.07 -10.43 -39.67
C THR A 23 18.04 -9.75 -38.76
N PHE A 24 16.94 -10.41 -38.54
CA PHE A 24 16.00 -10.01 -37.52
C PHE A 24 15.69 -11.19 -36.59
N THR A 25 15.31 -10.87 -35.38
CA THR A 25 14.90 -11.88 -34.41
C THR A 25 13.41 -11.74 -34.16
N ILE A 26 12.65 -12.79 -34.43
CA ILE A 26 11.29 -12.90 -33.95
C ILE A 26 11.36 -13.36 -32.49
N ARG A 27 10.76 -12.60 -31.62
CA ARG A 27 10.62 -12.95 -30.20
C ARG A 27 9.17 -13.35 -29.97
N ASN A 28 8.97 -14.35 -29.11
CA ASN A 28 7.64 -14.66 -28.62
C ASN A 28 7.08 -13.41 -27.89
N ALA A 29 5.78 -13.21 -27.97
CA ALA A 29 5.12 -12.20 -27.17
C ALA A 29 5.42 -12.49 -25.69
N ASN A 30 5.89 -11.48 -24.98
CA ASN A 30 6.06 -11.57 -23.54
C ASN A 30 4.70 -11.37 -22.90
N THR A 31 4.36 -12.15 -21.90
CA THR A 31 3.12 -12.01 -21.14
C THR A 31 3.42 -11.61 -19.70
N LEU A 32 2.55 -10.79 -19.14
CA LEU A 32 2.62 -10.37 -17.75
C LEU A 32 1.49 -11.03 -16.96
N ALA A 33 1.84 -11.89 -16.02
CA ALA A 33 0.88 -12.40 -15.06
C ALA A 33 1.01 -11.61 -13.76
N TYR A 34 -0.12 -11.27 -13.12
CA TYR A 34 -0.10 -10.70 -11.78
C TYR A 34 -1.34 -11.08 -11.01
N ALA A 35 -1.19 -11.23 -9.69
CA ALA A 35 -2.24 -11.62 -8.78
C ALA A 35 -2.07 -10.97 -7.40
N VAL A 36 -3.18 -10.88 -6.67
CA VAL A 36 -3.20 -10.51 -5.25
C VAL A 36 -3.34 -11.79 -4.44
N ASP A 37 -2.41 -11.99 -3.52
CA ASP A 37 -2.48 -13.07 -2.54
C ASP A 37 -3.33 -12.65 -1.34
N GLY A 38 -4.29 -13.51 -0.94
CA GLY A 38 -5.17 -13.27 0.20
C GLY A 38 -6.27 -12.23 0.01
N GLY A 39 -6.38 -11.56 -1.16
CA GLY A 39 -7.54 -10.72 -1.52
C GLY A 39 -7.70 -9.42 -0.75
N GLN A 40 -6.66 -8.93 -0.05
CA GLN A 40 -6.74 -7.75 0.82
C GLN A 40 -6.36 -6.43 0.13
N GLY A 41 -6.58 -6.34 -1.16
CA GLY A 41 -6.31 -5.16 -1.97
C GLY A 41 -6.59 -5.38 -3.43
N THR A 42 -6.27 -4.40 -4.25
CA THR A 42 -6.40 -4.44 -5.70
C THR A 42 -5.09 -4.00 -6.35
N VAL A 43 -4.81 -4.56 -7.52
CA VAL A 43 -3.64 -4.22 -8.33
C VAL A 43 -4.08 -4.04 -9.77
N THR A 44 -3.63 -2.98 -10.39
CA THR A 44 -3.76 -2.74 -11.83
C THR A 44 -2.39 -2.48 -12.42
N ALA A 45 -2.21 -2.80 -13.70
CA ALA A 45 -0.95 -2.63 -14.40
C ALA A 45 -1.12 -1.75 -15.63
N LYS A 46 -0.13 -0.90 -15.90
CA LYS A 46 -0.06 -0.07 -17.12
C LYS A 46 1.33 -0.15 -17.75
N MET A 47 1.34 -0.09 -19.07
CA MET A 47 2.56 0.11 -19.88
C MET A 47 2.27 1.17 -20.94
N ASP A 48 3.13 2.17 -21.05
CA ASP A 48 2.94 3.32 -21.98
C ASP A 48 1.51 3.94 -21.85
N ASN A 49 1.02 4.09 -20.62
CA ASN A 49 -0.33 4.58 -20.25
C ASN A 49 -1.52 3.70 -20.70
N LYS A 50 -1.28 2.50 -21.23
CA LYS A 50 -2.33 1.53 -21.56
C LYS A 50 -2.48 0.50 -20.45
N ASP A 51 -3.72 0.19 -20.11
CA ASP A 51 -4.01 -0.87 -19.12
C ASP A 51 -3.59 -2.24 -19.68
N ILE A 52 -2.99 -3.06 -18.83
CA ILE A 52 -2.60 -4.43 -19.11
C ILE A 52 -3.33 -5.32 -18.12
N MET A 53 -4.10 -6.24 -18.61
CA MET A 53 -4.73 -7.28 -17.79
C MET A 53 -3.71 -8.38 -17.45
N SER A 54 -3.90 -9.08 -16.34
CA SER A 54 -3.09 -10.24 -16.00
C SER A 54 -3.21 -11.31 -17.11
N GLY A 55 -2.07 -11.82 -17.58
CA GLY A 55 -1.96 -12.67 -18.75
C GLY A 55 -1.84 -11.92 -20.08
N GLY A 56 -1.93 -10.60 -20.07
CA GLY A 56 -1.82 -9.77 -21.28
C GLY A 56 -0.39 -9.65 -21.80
N GLU A 57 -0.29 -9.32 -23.08
CA GLU A 57 0.99 -9.15 -23.76
C GLU A 57 1.67 -7.85 -23.38
N ILE A 58 2.99 -7.88 -23.25
CA ILE A 58 3.82 -6.72 -22.96
C ILE A 58 4.92 -6.51 -24.02
N ALA A 59 5.25 -5.26 -24.27
CA ALA A 59 6.32 -4.91 -25.18
C ALA A 59 7.70 -5.19 -24.56
N TYR A 60 8.58 -5.77 -25.34
CA TYR A 60 9.95 -6.05 -24.94
C TYR A 60 10.72 -4.79 -24.56
N GLY A 61 11.45 -4.85 -23.44
CA GLY A 61 12.32 -3.76 -23.00
C GLY A 61 11.58 -2.58 -22.37
N LYS A 62 10.30 -2.72 -22.05
CA LYS A 62 9.50 -1.67 -21.42
C LYS A 62 9.22 -2.01 -19.95
N PRO A 63 9.19 -1.01 -19.05
CA PRO A 63 8.73 -1.19 -17.68
C PRO A 63 7.22 -1.24 -17.61
N VAL A 64 6.71 -1.90 -16.59
CA VAL A 64 5.30 -1.89 -16.20
C VAL A 64 5.14 -1.10 -14.91
N ILE A 65 4.09 -0.31 -14.83
CA ILE A 65 3.70 0.44 -13.64
C ILE A 65 2.50 -0.25 -13.00
N PHE A 66 2.68 -0.76 -11.79
CA PHE A 66 1.61 -1.28 -10.97
C PHE A 66 1.06 -0.20 -10.05
N SER A 67 -0.26 0.00 -10.08
CA SER A 67 -1.00 0.76 -9.08
C SER A 67 -1.63 -0.23 -8.11
N ILE A 68 -1.25 -0.11 -6.84
CA ILE A 68 -1.56 -1.05 -5.78
C ILE A 68 -2.37 -0.31 -4.73
N VAL A 69 -3.55 -0.83 -4.36
CA VAL A 69 -4.40 -0.23 -3.31
C VAL A 69 -4.75 -1.30 -2.29
N SER A 70 -4.38 -1.08 -1.03
CA SER A 70 -4.78 -1.97 0.06
C SER A 70 -6.19 -1.68 0.53
N ASN A 71 -6.90 -2.69 1.00
CA ASN A 71 -8.13 -2.49 1.75
C ASN A 71 -7.85 -1.82 3.10
N ALA A 72 -8.89 -1.25 3.72
CA ALA A 72 -8.82 -0.69 5.07
C ALA A 72 -8.19 -1.69 6.07
N ASN A 73 -7.39 -1.20 7.00
CA ASN A 73 -6.64 -1.98 7.99
C ASN A 73 -5.53 -2.88 7.43
N TYR A 74 -5.20 -2.78 6.13
CA TYR A 74 -4.11 -3.53 5.51
C TYR A 74 -3.09 -2.58 4.89
N ARG A 75 -1.87 -3.09 4.69
CA ARG A 75 -0.78 -2.42 3.98
C ARG A 75 -0.06 -3.41 3.08
N LEU A 76 0.65 -2.92 2.10
CA LEU A 76 1.51 -3.77 1.27
C LEU A 76 2.56 -4.44 2.16
N GLY A 77 2.63 -5.75 2.11
CA GLY A 77 3.55 -6.58 2.89
C GLY A 77 4.69 -7.13 2.05
N ALA A 78 4.40 -7.56 0.83
CA ALA A 78 5.41 -8.10 -0.09
C ALA A 78 4.99 -7.93 -1.54
N ILE A 79 5.98 -7.87 -2.41
CA ILE A 79 5.85 -8.10 -3.85
C ILE A 79 6.83 -9.21 -4.20
N LYS A 80 6.38 -10.20 -4.94
CA LYS A 80 7.25 -11.25 -5.51
C LYS A 80 7.27 -11.15 -7.01
N GLN A 81 8.44 -11.32 -7.59
CA GLN A 81 8.66 -11.51 -9.01
C GLN A 81 9.05 -12.99 -9.22
N GLY A 82 8.13 -13.79 -9.75
CA GLY A 82 8.27 -15.25 -9.72
C GLY A 82 8.39 -15.76 -8.27
N SER A 83 9.52 -16.36 -7.93
CA SER A 83 9.85 -16.82 -6.58
C SER A 83 10.72 -15.83 -5.78
N SER A 84 11.17 -14.74 -6.38
CA SER A 84 12.10 -13.78 -5.75
C SER A 84 11.34 -12.62 -5.11
N ASP A 85 11.80 -12.21 -3.93
CA ASP A 85 11.24 -11.03 -3.26
C ASP A 85 11.75 -9.73 -3.91
N VAL A 86 10.84 -8.79 -4.10
CA VAL A 86 11.16 -7.42 -4.53
C VAL A 86 11.40 -6.56 -3.28
N ASP A 87 12.46 -5.77 -3.30
CA ASP A 87 12.72 -4.80 -2.22
C ASP A 87 11.64 -3.70 -2.22
N ILE A 88 10.70 -3.80 -1.29
CA ILE A 88 9.60 -2.85 -1.11
C ILE A 88 9.95 -1.67 -0.18
N SER A 89 11.15 -1.63 0.41
CA SER A 89 11.55 -0.58 1.37
C SER A 89 11.53 0.83 0.76
N LYS A 90 11.69 0.92 -0.55
CA LYS A 90 11.67 2.18 -1.31
C LYS A 90 10.30 2.56 -1.85
N ILE A 91 9.31 1.69 -1.72
CA ILE A 91 7.95 1.92 -2.21
C ILE A 91 7.18 2.68 -1.14
N LYS A 92 6.99 3.98 -1.36
CA LYS A 92 6.26 4.84 -0.44
C LYS A 92 4.76 4.68 -0.64
N GLY A 93 4.04 4.48 0.46
CA GLY A 93 2.58 4.47 0.49
C GLY A 93 2.02 5.87 0.74
N THR A 94 0.82 6.10 0.22
CA THR A 94 0.00 7.27 0.54
C THR A 94 -1.32 6.79 1.12
N TYR A 95 -1.62 7.19 2.36
CA TYR A 95 -2.89 6.86 3.02
C TYR A 95 -3.92 7.94 2.75
N ALA A 96 -5.08 7.55 2.24
CA ALA A 96 -6.22 8.43 2.03
C ALA A 96 -7.54 7.63 2.04
N ASN A 97 -8.58 8.18 2.66
CA ASN A 97 -9.94 7.63 2.65
C ASN A 97 -10.03 6.15 3.09
N GLY A 98 -9.26 5.76 4.10
CA GLY A 98 -9.28 4.40 4.64
C GLY A 98 -8.38 3.40 3.90
N ASN A 99 -7.81 3.76 2.76
CA ASN A 99 -6.96 2.89 1.94
C ASN A 99 -5.52 3.42 1.85
N THR A 100 -4.58 2.54 1.60
CA THR A 100 -3.21 2.93 1.27
C THR A 100 -2.90 2.58 -0.18
N SER A 101 -2.44 3.56 -0.92
CA SER A 101 -2.06 3.43 -2.33
C SER A 101 -0.53 3.40 -2.47
N TYR A 102 -0.03 2.56 -3.37
CA TYR A 102 1.38 2.44 -3.70
C TYR A 102 1.55 2.39 -5.21
N THR A 103 2.71 2.81 -5.67
CA THR A 103 3.12 2.64 -7.06
C THR A 103 4.43 1.86 -7.12
N TYR A 104 4.45 0.82 -7.92
CA TYR A 104 5.66 0.05 -8.20
C TYR A 104 5.93 0.03 -9.70
N THR A 105 7.13 0.42 -10.09
CA THR A 105 7.58 0.37 -11.49
C THR A 105 8.63 -0.73 -11.60
N THR A 106 8.40 -1.68 -12.49
CA THR A 106 9.35 -2.76 -12.74
C THR A 106 10.60 -2.24 -13.46
N PRO A 107 11.71 -2.96 -13.42
CA PRO A 107 12.74 -2.82 -14.45
C PRO A 107 12.17 -3.07 -15.84
N SER A 108 12.91 -2.71 -16.88
CA SER A 108 12.53 -3.03 -18.25
C SER A 108 12.44 -4.55 -18.45
N LEU A 109 11.26 -5.04 -18.82
CA LEU A 109 11.01 -6.47 -18.96
C LEU A 109 11.46 -6.99 -20.32
N THR A 110 12.33 -7.97 -20.35
CA THR A 110 12.88 -8.59 -21.56
C THR A 110 12.33 -10.00 -21.82
N SER A 111 11.47 -10.49 -20.92
CA SER A 111 10.77 -11.77 -21.03
C SER A 111 9.39 -11.64 -20.37
N GLY A 112 8.55 -12.65 -20.53
CA GLY A 112 7.33 -12.78 -19.72
C GLY A 112 7.68 -12.93 -18.25
N ASP A 113 6.83 -12.42 -17.38
CA ASP A 113 7.06 -12.40 -15.94
C ASP A 113 5.77 -12.54 -15.15
N SER A 114 5.90 -12.88 -13.87
CA SER A 114 4.78 -12.97 -12.95
C SER A 114 5.06 -12.21 -11.67
N TYR A 115 4.04 -11.48 -11.20
CA TYR A 115 4.11 -10.72 -9.95
C TYR A 115 2.99 -11.15 -9.01
N THR A 116 3.32 -11.31 -7.73
CA THR A 116 2.34 -11.57 -6.67
C THR A 116 2.45 -10.47 -5.61
N PHE A 117 1.32 -9.91 -5.24
CA PHE A 117 1.22 -8.84 -4.26
C PHE A 117 0.53 -9.38 -3.01
N ALA A 118 1.22 -9.33 -1.88
CA ALA A 118 0.67 -9.75 -0.60
C ALA A 118 0.45 -8.54 0.32
N PHE A 119 -0.69 -8.54 1.00
CA PHE A 119 -1.05 -7.51 1.97
C PHE A 119 -1.01 -8.10 3.37
N VAL A 120 -0.54 -7.30 4.33
CA VAL A 120 -0.50 -7.65 5.75
C VAL A 120 -1.37 -6.70 6.55
N SER A 121 -1.92 -7.18 7.65
CA SER A 121 -2.66 -6.34 8.58
C SER A 121 -1.78 -5.21 9.11
N LYS A 122 -2.34 -4.01 9.23
CA LYS A 122 -1.71 -2.93 9.99
C LYS A 122 -1.65 -3.29 11.46
N ASP A 123 -0.67 -2.74 12.16
CA ASP A 123 -0.47 -2.97 13.58
C ASP A 123 -1.60 -2.36 14.41
N THR A 124 -1.88 -2.96 15.56
CA THR A 124 -2.82 -2.41 16.54
C THR A 124 -2.06 -1.49 17.49
N VAL A 125 -2.60 -0.31 17.74
CA VAL A 125 -2.05 0.59 18.74
C VAL A 125 -2.22 -0.02 20.13
N ARG A 126 -1.11 -0.21 20.83
CA ARG A 126 -1.10 -0.62 22.24
C ARG A 126 -0.83 0.60 23.10
N PHE A 127 -1.53 0.70 24.22
CA PHE A 127 -1.38 1.82 25.14
C PHE A 127 -1.63 1.38 26.59
N VAL A 128 -1.15 2.21 27.53
CA VAL A 128 -1.51 2.15 28.96
C VAL A 128 -2.04 3.54 29.33
N ALA A 129 -3.28 3.60 29.78
CA ALA A 129 -3.87 4.83 30.32
C ALA A 129 -3.50 4.97 31.79
N ASN A 130 -3.06 6.15 32.18
CA ASN A 130 -2.62 6.48 33.53
C ASN A 130 -3.52 7.57 34.12
N ASN A 131 -3.43 7.78 35.44
CA ASN A 131 -4.24 8.75 36.18
C ASN A 131 -5.74 8.44 36.09
N LEU A 132 -6.13 7.16 36.14
CA LEU A 132 -7.52 6.73 36.06
C LEU A 132 -8.25 6.79 37.41
N VAL A 133 -7.53 6.84 38.53
CA VAL A 133 -8.07 7.08 39.87
C VAL A 133 -7.60 8.44 40.34
N GLN A 134 -8.52 9.29 40.75
CA GLN A 134 -8.31 10.69 41.10
C GLN A 134 -8.90 10.98 42.47
N THR A 135 -8.35 11.97 43.17
CA THR A 135 -8.88 12.45 44.43
C THR A 135 -9.60 13.79 44.23
N VAL A 136 -10.76 13.96 44.88
CA VAL A 136 -11.49 15.25 44.85
C VAL A 136 -10.57 16.43 45.21
N GLY A 137 -10.61 17.46 44.41
CA GLY A 137 -9.77 18.65 44.57
C GLY A 137 -8.34 18.51 44.02
N SER A 138 -7.97 17.36 43.47
CA SER A 138 -6.65 17.12 42.85
C SER A 138 -6.80 16.36 41.55
N ILE A 139 -7.58 16.90 40.63
CA ILE A 139 -7.86 16.26 39.33
C ILE A 139 -6.70 16.53 38.36
N LYS A 140 -6.18 15.44 37.77
CA LYS A 140 -5.11 15.46 36.77
C LYS A 140 -5.61 14.89 35.45
N PRO A 141 -5.13 15.41 34.30
CA PRO A 141 -5.45 14.81 33.02
C PRO A 141 -5.06 13.33 32.95
N VAL A 142 -5.90 12.53 32.29
CA VAL A 142 -5.51 11.17 31.88
C VAL A 142 -4.32 11.32 30.93
N THR A 143 -3.32 10.49 31.13
CA THR A 143 -2.16 10.42 30.23
C THR A 143 -2.05 9.02 29.62
N VAL A 144 -1.37 8.92 28.50
CA VAL A 144 -1.21 7.66 27.78
C VAL A 144 0.27 7.38 27.56
N THR A 145 0.68 6.17 27.92
CA THR A 145 1.98 5.63 27.53
C THR A 145 1.76 4.70 26.34
N SER A 146 2.35 5.04 25.20
CA SER A 146 2.23 4.29 23.94
C SER A 146 3.50 4.42 23.13
N ALA A 147 3.74 3.46 22.21
CA ALA A 147 4.79 3.56 21.20
C ALA A 147 4.43 4.49 20.03
N VAL A 148 3.16 4.95 19.96
CA VAL A 148 2.68 5.90 18.97
C VAL A 148 2.28 7.21 19.63
N GLU A 149 2.47 8.28 18.90
CA GLU A 149 2.05 9.64 19.28
C GLU A 149 0.62 9.91 18.77
N ASP A 150 0.13 11.12 18.99
CA ASP A 150 -1.16 11.63 18.46
C ASP A 150 -2.41 10.90 18.94
N ILE A 151 -2.38 10.27 20.13
CA ILE A 151 -3.58 9.74 20.76
C ILE A 151 -4.37 10.92 21.36
N LYS A 152 -5.56 11.18 20.81
CA LYS A 152 -6.50 12.18 21.31
C LYS A 152 -7.27 11.62 22.50
N ILE A 153 -7.38 12.43 23.56
CA ILE A 153 -8.14 12.09 24.78
C ILE A 153 -9.31 13.05 24.90
N GLU A 154 -10.50 12.52 25.09
CA GLU A 154 -11.73 13.27 25.31
C GLU A 154 -12.48 12.69 26.51
N TYR A 155 -13.19 13.53 27.26
CA TYR A 155 -13.86 13.14 28.50
C TYR A 155 -15.37 13.31 28.34
N GLN A 156 -16.13 12.35 28.91
CA GLN A 156 -17.56 12.45 29.07
C GLN A 156 -17.85 12.63 30.56
N LEU A 157 -18.18 13.85 30.95
CA LEU A 157 -18.36 14.24 32.37
C LEU A 157 -19.83 14.21 32.78
N SER A 158 -20.73 14.49 31.86
CA SER A 158 -22.18 14.37 32.06
C SER A 158 -22.86 14.26 30.71
N GLY A 159 -24.02 13.61 30.67
CA GLY A 159 -24.79 13.44 29.43
C GLY A 159 -24.04 12.67 28.35
N THR A 160 -24.13 13.10 27.10
CA THR A 160 -23.56 12.44 25.91
C THR A 160 -22.41 13.21 25.26
N ALA A 161 -22.15 14.45 25.68
CA ALA A 161 -21.13 15.30 25.09
C ALA A 161 -19.71 14.89 25.52
N TRP A 162 -18.77 14.96 24.59
CA TRP A 162 -17.35 14.76 24.80
C TRP A 162 -16.62 16.09 24.81
N VAL A 163 -15.74 16.29 25.78
CA VAL A 163 -14.93 17.50 25.94
C VAL A 163 -13.44 17.15 25.95
N THR A 164 -12.59 18.04 25.48
CA THR A 164 -11.14 17.82 25.42
C THR A 164 -10.41 18.26 26.70
N THR A 165 -11.10 19.02 27.55
CA THR A 165 -10.50 19.57 28.77
C THR A 165 -11.16 18.94 30.00
N LEU A 166 -10.36 18.41 30.89
CA LEU A 166 -10.80 17.93 32.20
C LEU A 166 -10.83 19.10 33.18
N PRO A 167 -11.96 19.40 33.83
CA PRO A 167 -12.01 20.47 34.83
C PRO A 167 -11.14 20.12 36.03
N SER A 168 -10.65 21.14 36.72
CA SER A 168 -9.81 21.02 37.92
C SER A 168 -10.55 20.41 39.12
N THR A 169 -11.88 20.48 39.10
CA THR A 169 -12.75 19.89 40.14
C THR A 169 -13.82 19.05 39.54
N LEU A 170 -13.97 17.85 40.07
CA LEU A 170 -15.05 16.89 39.75
C LEU A 170 -15.60 16.34 41.06
N ALA A 171 -16.90 16.05 41.09
CA ALA A 171 -17.53 15.33 42.19
C ALA A 171 -17.04 13.87 42.24
N VAL A 172 -17.22 13.21 43.41
CA VAL A 172 -17.03 11.78 43.52
C VAL A 172 -17.92 11.05 42.50
N GLY A 173 -17.35 10.15 41.75
CA GLY A 173 -18.10 9.41 40.73
C GLY A 173 -17.21 8.77 39.67
N SER A 174 -17.87 8.15 38.69
CA SER A 174 -17.21 7.52 37.53
C SER A 174 -17.51 8.29 36.25
N TYR A 175 -16.47 8.59 35.53
CA TYR A 175 -16.48 9.34 34.28
C TYR A 175 -15.85 8.49 33.18
N LYS A 176 -16.00 8.89 31.93
CA LYS A 176 -15.39 8.17 30.80
C LYS A 176 -14.32 9.04 30.14
N ALA A 177 -13.21 8.41 29.76
CA ALA A 177 -12.22 8.99 28.87
C ALA A 177 -12.11 8.15 27.60
N ARG A 178 -12.34 8.78 26.43
CA ARG A 178 -12.20 8.16 25.14
C ARG A 178 -10.82 8.47 24.58
N LEU A 179 -10.11 7.42 24.18
CA LEU A 179 -8.84 7.49 23.50
C LEU A 179 -9.08 7.18 22.02
N SER A 180 -8.66 8.09 21.16
CA SER A 180 -8.85 7.91 19.71
C SER A 180 -7.60 8.35 18.94
N ARG A 181 -7.35 7.66 17.85
CA ARG A 181 -6.30 7.99 16.88
C ARG A 181 -6.78 7.60 15.49
N ALA A 182 -6.50 8.43 14.50
CA ALA A 182 -6.76 8.09 13.11
C ALA A 182 -5.84 6.95 12.64
N GLU A 183 -6.31 6.18 11.69
CA GLU A 183 -5.51 5.20 10.97
C GLU A 183 -4.43 5.89 10.13
N ASP A 184 -3.26 5.26 9.98
CA ASP A 184 -2.17 5.71 9.13
C ASP A 184 -1.60 4.57 8.26
N LEU A 185 -0.39 4.71 7.75
CA LEU A 185 0.29 3.71 6.93
C LEU A 185 0.61 2.43 7.69
N THR A 186 0.85 2.50 8.99
CA THR A 186 1.36 1.40 9.82
C THR A 186 0.32 0.85 10.76
N TYR A 187 -0.45 1.74 11.39
CA TYR A 187 -1.37 1.41 12.47
C TYR A 187 -2.83 1.57 12.05
N ARG A 188 -3.68 0.69 12.59
CA ARG A 188 -5.13 0.83 12.53
C ARG A 188 -5.59 2.03 13.36
N SER A 189 -6.80 2.52 13.10
CA SER A 189 -7.43 3.48 13.98
C SER A 189 -7.58 2.91 15.40
N LEU A 190 -7.46 3.79 16.39
CA LEU A 190 -7.78 3.51 17.79
C LEU A 190 -9.10 4.19 18.14
N SER A 191 -9.99 3.47 18.78
CA SER A 191 -11.16 4.03 19.48
C SER A 191 -11.45 3.13 20.68
N ASP A 192 -11.06 3.60 21.86
CA ASP A 192 -11.25 2.87 23.11
C ASP A 192 -11.75 3.81 24.20
N THR A 193 -12.40 3.27 25.23
CA THR A 193 -12.96 4.04 26.34
C THR A 193 -12.54 3.41 27.65
N VAL A 194 -11.92 4.24 28.51
CA VAL A 194 -11.53 3.86 29.85
C VAL A 194 -12.36 4.61 30.90
N THR A 195 -12.45 4.05 32.09
CA THR A 195 -13.17 4.68 33.21
C THR A 195 -12.21 5.51 34.06
N LEU A 196 -12.58 6.76 34.31
CA LEU A 196 -11.93 7.65 35.26
C LEU A 196 -12.76 7.68 36.54
N VAL A 197 -12.18 7.33 37.65
CA VAL A 197 -12.84 7.30 38.97
C VAL A 197 -12.35 8.47 39.81
N VAL A 198 -13.25 9.21 40.41
CA VAL A 198 -12.96 10.27 41.41
C VAL A 198 -13.49 9.83 42.77
N GLU A 199 -12.63 9.80 43.76
CA GLU A 199 -12.89 9.37 45.14
C GLU A 199 -12.37 10.38 46.18
#